data_f9bf38690abf0c2cc8084a73b83cf132
#
_entry.id   f9bf38690abf0c2cc8084a73b83cf132
#
_cell.length_a   1.000
_cell.length_b   1.000
_cell.length_c   1.000
_cell.angle_alpha   90.00
_cell.angle_beta   90.00
_cell.angle_gamma   90.00
#
_symmetry.space_group_name_H-M   'P 1'
#
loop_
_entity.id
_entity.type
_entity.pdbx_description
1 polymer ?
#
loop_
_entity_poly.entity_id
_entity_poly.type
_entity_poly.pdbx_seq_one_letter_code
_entity_poly.pdbx_strand_id
1 'polypeptide(L)'
;MPIAQAYFELRDVRPLDVQSWIPLREISEAALDSPSADVTRLETWTGIGTAAVELEHRTEAEKLGWSHGLDVDTHRAGVESWGYRSSDIFRDWQKPLGINLVVDQHIEEGNLSIWHLHPDLVVALGLYREGDRWFRPVEGWAEVVRLHHGDDGRPRLIEIRSEFLRDYLAARGMVLYCSSYHERVMVSAAKPAFSWPSDGFKAEIGRDRHEGIITDADYPDPSDQFWTRGALWRTEWVEPGKISTRVRGDDDAHTSTFVLENDGSRAAGSALDGAMSWLYFDPTLVTTLLRHRGGGLRWFSRETGALGATRHGVHFGVNRLGLITVFAKDIGRLASWEQRLWAAHNVTPDGGVSKELFAAQMEAQPAATVAPESELSSALDDLDKAFSAKHGGALLRDHETVASLLLRAHRFQAAERDGLLELSKEVTRLFIERIDVDAILAVIGAPKKGDKKPGSLKALKNLWRITAPIARRAQ
;
A
#
# COMPACT_ATOMS: atom_id res chain seq x y z
N MET A 1 -20.60 19.21 -24.14
CA MET A 1 -19.81 19.20 -25.41
C MET A 1 -20.09 17.89 -26.12
N PRO A 2 -20.21 17.84 -27.45
CA PRO A 2 -20.38 16.58 -28.15
C PRO A 2 -19.17 15.68 -27.92
N ILE A 3 -19.39 14.38 -27.75
CA ILE A 3 -18.33 13.39 -27.59
C ILE A 3 -17.58 13.26 -28.92
N ALA A 4 -16.25 13.34 -28.87
CA ALA A 4 -15.42 13.31 -30.07
C ALA A 4 -15.29 11.90 -30.63
N GLN A 5 -15.10 11.77 -31.94
CA GLN A 5 -14.82 10.49 -32.62
C GLN A 5 -13.66 9.71 -31.97
N ALA A 6 -12.59 10.41 -31.58
CA ALA A 6 -11.41 9.82 -30.94
C ALA A 6 -11.73 9.06 -29.62
N TYR A 7 -12.82 9.41 -28.92
CA TYR A 7 -13.27 8.68 -27.75
C TYR A 7 -13.67 7.24 -28.12
N PHE A 8 -14.42 7.06 -29.20
CA PHE A 8 -14.85 5.74 -29.66
C PHE A 8 -13.75 4.98 -30.41
N GLU A 9 -12.70 5.64 -30.88
CA GLU A 9 -11.54 4.99 -31.48
C GLU A 9 -10.60 4.33 -30.44
N LEU A 10 -10.82 4.59 -29.14
CA LEU A 10 -10.10 3.94 -28.02
C LEU A 10 -8.57 4.05 -28.11
N ARG A 11 -8.03 5.10 -28.74
CA ARG A 11 -6.59 5.30 -28.89
C ARG A 11 -5.91 5.75 -27.59
N ASP A 12 -6.68 6.10 -26.58
CA ASP A 12 -6.23 6.50 -25.24
C ASP A 12 -6.02 5.31 -24.29
N VAL A 13 -6.40 4.08 -24.70
CA VAL A 13 -6.15 2.87 -23.90
C VAL A 13 -4.65 2.59 -23.87
N ARG A 14 -4.07 2.65 -22.66
CA ARG A 14 -2.63 2.47 -22.47
C ARG A 14 -2.23 1.01 -22.49
N PRO A 15 -1.05 0.66 -23.02
CA PRO A 15 -0.49 -0.67 -22.90
C PRO A 15 -0.29 -1.08 -21.42
N LEU A 16 -0.40 -2.37 -21.15
CA LEU A 16 -0.25 -2.90 -19.78
C LEU A 16 1.21 -2.88 -19.29
N ASP A 17 2.17 -3.06 -20.18
CA ASP A 17 3.59 -3.16 -19.85
C ASP A 17 4.17 -1.88 -19.24
N VAL A 18 3.55 -0.72 -19.46
CA VAL A 18 3.94 0.58 -18.88
C VAL A 18 3.21 0.91 -17.59
N GLN A 19 2.28 0.07 -17.14
CA GLN A 19 1.49 0.30 -15.94
C GLN A 19 2.21 -0.20 -14.69
N SER A 20 2.05 0.50 -13.58
CA SER A 20 2.57 0.08 -12.27
C SER A 20 1.75 -1.04 -11.63
N TRP A 21 0.45 -1.09 -11.95
CA TRP A 21 -0.47 -2.15 -11.61
C TRP A 21 -0.97 -2.80 -12.89
N ILE A 22 -0.81 -4.11 -13.00
CA ILE A 22 -1.18 -4.89 -14.18
C ILE A 22 -2.43 -5.69 -13.87
N PRO A 23 -3.54 -5.48 -14.59
CA PRO A 23 -4.70 -6.34 -14.51
C PRO A 23 -4.32 -7.77 -14.87
N LEU A 24 -4.58 -8.71 -13.96
CA LEU A 24 -4.52 -10.15 -14.26
C LEU A 24 -5.84 -10.65 -14.82
N ARG A 25 -6.94 -10.04 -14.42
CA ARG A 25 -8.28 -10.27 -14.94
C ARG A 25 -9.16 -9.06 -14.68
N GLU A 26 -9.96 -8.69 -15.65
CA GLU A 26 -10.96 -7.62 -15.52
C GLU A 26 -12.26 -8.00 -16.26
N ILE A 27 -13.39 -7.71 -15.62
CA ILE A 27 -14.72 -7.73 -16.21
C ILE A 27 -15.44 -6.55 -15.61
N SER A 28 -15.31 -5.40 -16.24
CA SER A 28 -15.90 -4.18 -15.73
C SER A 28 -16.88 -3.57 -16.75
N GLU A 29 -17.97 -3.07 -16.20
CA GLU A 29 -18.98 -2.31 -16.92
C GLU A 29 -19.29 -1.08 -16.09
N ALA A 30 -19.34 0.08 -16.73
CA ALA A 30 -19.64 1.33 -16.05
C ALA A 30 -20.58 2.18 -16.91
N ALA A 31 -21.71 2.55 -16.33
CA ALA A 31 -22.53 3.63 -16.85
C ALA A 31 -21.90 4.96 -16.46
N LEU A 32 -21.75 5.87 -17.42
CA LEU A 32 -21.16 7.18 -17.23
C LEU A 32 -22.24 8.26 -17.26
N ASP A 33 -21.95 9.39 -16.61
CA ASP A 33 -22.83 10.55 -16.64
C ASP A 33 -23.01 11.06 -18.07
N SER A 34 -24.26 11.32 -18.46
CA SER A 34 -24.58 11.84 -19.79
C SER A 34 -24.03 13.26 -19.94
N PRO A 35 -23.21 13.55 -20.96
CA PRO A 35 -22.59 14.86 -21.16
C PRO A 35 -23.55 15.92 -21.68
N SER A 36 -24.72 15.52 -22.16
CA SER A 36 -25.80 16.38 -22.66
C SER A 36 -27.16 15.71 -22.58
N ALA A 37 -28.25 16.50 -22.67
CA ALA A 37 -29.61 15.99 -22.64
C ALA A 37 -29.96 15.05 -23.82
N ASP A 38 -29.21 15.15 -24.92
CA ASP A 38 -29.44 14.30 -26.10
C ASP A 38 -28.83 12.91 -25.95
N VAL A 39 -27.92 12.69 -24.99
CA VAL A 39 -27.30 11.39 -24.71
C VAL A 39 -28.12 10.70 -23.62
N THR A 40 -28.76 9.60 -23.96
CA THR A 40 -29.64 8.84 -23.05
C THR A 40 -28.89 7.72 -22.34
N ARG A 41 -27.78 7.20 -22.93
CA ARG A 41 -26.93 6.17 -22.34
C ARG A 41 -25.49 6.36 -22.79
N LEU A 42 -24.56 6.27 -21.85
CA LEU A 42 -23.13 6.25 -22.13
C LEU A 42 -22.51 5.19 -21.22
N GLU A 43 -21.85 4.21 -21.85
CA GLU A 43 -21.33 3.04 -21.14
C GLU A 43 -19.94 2.68 -21.63
N THR A 44 -19.19 2.07 -20.73
CA THR A 44 -17.90 1.44 -21.05
C THR A 44 -17.92 0.01 -20.57
N TRP A 45 -17.30 -0.87 -21.34
CA TRP A 45 -17.06 -2.24 -20.97
C TRP A 45 -15.61 -2.60 -21.20
N THR A 46 -15.00 -3.36 -20.25
CA THR A 46 -13.64 -3.85 -20.35
C THR A 46 -13.57 -5.30 -19.92
N GLY A 47 -13.01 -6.14 -20.78
CA GLY A 47 -12.67 -7.52 -20.50
C GLY A 47 -11.18 -7.73 -20.67
N ILE A 48 -10.48 -8.22 -19.65
CA ILE A 48 -9.06 -8.56 -19.69
C ILE A 48 -8.88 -9.98 -19.16
N GLY A 49 -8.21 -10.82 -19.95
CA GLY A 49 -7.75 -12.12 -19.54
C GLY A 49 -6.24 -12.24 -19.72
N THR A 50 -5.55 -12.91 -18.78
CA THR A 50 -4.11 -13.09 -18.84
C THR A 50 -3.70 -14.53 -18.53
N ALA A 51 -2.58 -14.95 -19.11
CA ALA A 51 -1.94 -16.23 -18.81
C ALA A 51 -0.41 -16.05 -18.76
N ALA A 52 0.25 -16.69 -17.79
CA ALA A 52 1.70 -16.81 -17.81
C ALA A 52 2.08 -17.96 -18.74
N VAL A 53 2.75 -17.63 -19.84
CA VAL A 53 3.13 -18.54 -20.93
C VAL A 53 4.61 -18.87 -20.82
N GLU A 54 4.98 -20.12 -20.98
CA GLU A 54 6.37 -20.53 -21.05
C GLU A 54 7.05 -19.88 -22.25
N LEU A 55 8.28 -19.38 -22.08
CA LEU A 55 8.99 -18.64 -23.14
C LEU A 55 9.11 -19.46 -24.45
N GLU A 56 9.24 -20.77 -24.37
CA GLU A 56 9.31 -21.68 -25.51
C GLU A 56 7.98 -21.75 -26.29
N HIS A 57 6.85 -21.47 -25.64
CA HIS A 57 5.51 -21.49 -26.25
C HIS A 57 5.01 -20.12 -26.70
N ARG A 58 5.83 -19.06 -26.57
CA ARG A 58 5.45 -17.70 -26.94
C ARG A 58 4.92 -17.58 -28.37
N THR A 59 5.61 -18.18 -29.33
CA THR A 59 5.22 -18.12 -30.76
C THR A 59 3.88 -18.84 -31.02
N GLU A 60 3.58 -19.86 -30.26
CA GLU A 60 2.32 -20.59 -30.37
C GLU A 60 1.17 -19.80 -29.79
N ALA A 61 1.35 -19.25 -28.59
CA ALA A 61 0.37 -18.36 -27.96
C ALA A 61 0.09 -17.12 -28.82
N GLU A 62 1.10 -16.58 -29.51
CA GLU A 62 0.97 -15.44 -30.41
C GLU A 62 0.03 -15.68 -31.58
N LYS A 63 -0.04 -16.93 -32.08
CA LYS A 63 -0.93 -17.33 -33.19
C LYS A 63 -2.40 -17.36 -32.79
N LEU A 64 -2.71 -17.41 -31.50
CA LEU A 64 -4.07 -17.44 -31.02
C LEU A 64 -4.80 -16.09 -31.28
N GLY A 65 -4.07 -14.99 -31.28
CA GLY A 65 -4.63 -13.66 -31.59
C GLY A 65 -5.81 -13.25 -30.72
N TRP A 66 -6.63 -12.35 -31.22
CA TRP A 66 -7.77 -11.77 -30.47
C TRP A 66 -8.94 -12.72 -30.27
N SER A 67 -9.08 -13.73 -31.11
CA SER A 67 -10.26 -14.61 -31.15
C SER A 67 -10.14 -15.83 -30.27
N HIS A 68 -9.03 -16.00 -29.55
CA HIS A 68 -8.79 -17.21 -28.80
C HIS A 68 -8.74 -16.97 -27.30
N GLY A 69 -9.62 -17.62 -26.64
CA GLY A 69 -9.49 -18.34 -25.40
C GLY A 69 -8.94 -17.66 -24.15
N LEU A 70 -8.60 -16.39 -24.17
CA LEU A 70 -8.55 -15.58 -22.97
C LEU A 70 -9.93 -14.95 -22.69
N ASP A 71 -10.94 -15.50 -23.38
CA ASP A 71 -12.32 -15.25 -23.06
C ASP A 71 -12.57 -15.55 -21.58
N VAL A 72 -13.35 -14.70 -20.98
CA VAL A 72 -13.71 -14.74 -19.58
C VAL A 72 -14.18 -16.12 -19.14
N ASP A 73 -14.86 -16.84 -20.04
CA ASP A 73 -15.44 -18.15 -19.77
C ASP A 73 -14.40 -19.29 -19.74
N THR A 74 -13.26 -19.14 -20.38
CA THR A 74 -12.21 -20.19 -20.38
C THR A 74 -11.38 -20.26 -19.09
N HIS A 75 -11.52 -19.27 -18.21
CA HIS A 75 -10.77 -19.18 -16.96
C HIS A 75 -11.59 -19.67 -15.75
N ARG A 76 -12.76 -20.24 -15.95
CA ARG A 76 -13.59 -20.73 -14.86
C ARG A 76 -13.10 -22.07 -14.35
N ALA A 77 -12.88 -22.14 -13.02
CA ALA A 77 -12.73 -23.38 -12.30
C ALA A 77 -14.13 -23.87 -11.86
N GLY A 78 -14.66 -24.91 -12.47
CA GLY A 78 -15.94 -25.48 -12.09
C GLY A 78 -16.05 -26.95 -12.47
N VAL A 79 -17.04 -27.63 -11.89
CA VAL A 79 -17.38 -28.99 -12.25
C VAL A 79 -17.90 -29.01 -13.68
N GLU A 80 -17.44 -29.94 -14.51
CA GLU A 80 -17.93 -30.14 -15.86
C GLU A 80 -19.45 -30.36 -15.89
N SER A 81 -20.20 -29.28 -16.10
CA SER A 81 -21.50 -29.41 -16.73
C SER A 81 -21.42 -28.60 -18.01
N TRP A 82 -21.60 -29.24 -19.15
CA TRP A 82 -21.57 -28.64 -20.48
C TRP A 82 -20.21 -28.46 -21.15
N GLY A 83 -19.18 -29.19 -20.76
CA GLY A 83 -17.88 -29.21 -21.46
C GLY A 83 -16.96 -28.04 -21.14
N TYR A 84 -17.30 -27.19 -20.16
CA TYR A 84 -16.40 -26.18 -19.63
C TYR A 84 -15.43 -26.84 -18.66
N ARG A 85 -14.19 -26.99 -19.07
CA ARG A 85 -13.11 -27.37 -18.17
C ARG A 85 -12.51 -26.11 -17.59
N SER A 86 -12.72 -25.92 -16.31
CA SER A 86 -11.90 -25.01 -15.60
C SER A 86 -10.46 -25.48 -15.65
N SER A 87 -9.57 -24.61 -15.96
CA SER A 87 -8.18 -24.95 -16.01
C SER A 87 -7.35 -23.86 -15.38
N ASP A 88 -6.57 -24.24 -14.39
CA ASP A 88 -5.42 -23.49 -13.93
C ASP A 88 -4.32 -23.49 -15.02
N ILE A 89 -4.49 -24.30 -16.08
CA ILE A 89 -3.56 -24.44 -17.19
C ILE A 89 -4.11 -23.72 -18.42
N PHE A 90 -3.32 -22.80 -18.95
CA PHE A 90 -3.58 -22.17 -20.24
C PHE A 90 -3.20 -23.11 -21.39
N ARG A 91 -4.11 -23.36 -22.33
CA ARG A 91 -3.96 -24.37 -23.37
C ARG A 91 -4.35 -23.85 -24.75
N ASP A 92 -3.68 -24.37 -25.78
CA ASP A 92 -4.20 -24.42 -27.14
C ASP A 92 -4.74 -25.85 -27.36
N TRP A 93 -6.07 -26.00 -27.37
CA TRP A 93 -6.76 -27.29 -27.36
C TRP A 93 -6.25 -28.20 -26.22
N GLN A 94 -5.49 -29.23 -26.58
CA GLN A 94 -4.94 -30.17 -25.61
C GLN A 94 -3.50 -29.85 -25.18
N LYS A 95 -2.84 -28.92 -25.88
CA LYS A 95 -1.45 -28.55 -25.61
C LYS A 95 -1.37 -27.50 -24.51
N PRO A 96 -0.77 -27.79 -23.36
CA PRO A 96 -0.52 -26.77 -22.36
C PRO A 96 0.52 -25.78 -22.90
N LEU A 97 0.29 -24.47 -22.71
CA LEU A 97 1.18 -23.38 -23.08
C LEU A 97 1.68 -22.61 -21.86
N GLY A 98 1.01 -22.75 -20.74
CA GLY A 98 1.31 -22.02 -19.51
C GLY A 98 0.23 -22.20 -18.44
N ILE A 99 0.13 -21.22 -17.55
CA ILE A 99 -0.83 -21.23 -16.44
C ILE A 99 -1.67 -19.98 -16.38
N ASN A 100 -2.91 -20.09 -15.96
CA ASN A 100 -3.78 -18.96 -15.63
C ASN A 100 -3.48 -18.46 -14.21
N LEU A 101 -3.05 -17.21 -14.08
CA LEU A 101 -2.70 -16.63 -12.78
C LEU A 101 -3.91 -16.34 -11.91
N VAL A 102 -5.10 -16.24 -12.52
CA VAL A 102 -6.40 -16.08 -11.84
C VAL A 102 -7.30 -17.23 -12.22
N VAL A 103 -7.84 -17.92 -11.22
CA VAL A 103 -8.78 -19.02 -11.38
C VAL A 103 -10.15 -18.55 -10.87
N ASP A 104 -11.17 -18.65 -11.72
CA ASP A 104 -12.54 -18.31 -11.38
C ASP A 104 -13.28 -19.55 -10.88
N GLN A 105 -13.73 -19.52 -9.65
CA GLN A 105 -14.59 -20.53 -9.08
C GLN A 105 -16.05 -20.06 -9.18
N HIS A 106 -16.82 -20.70 -10.04
CA HIS A 106 -18.24 -20.44 -10.15
C HIS A 106 -19.05 -21.40 -9.24
N ILE A 107 -19.93 -20.82 -8.43
CA ILE A 107 -20.84 -21.56 -7.57
C ILE A 107 -22.25 -21.30 -8.11
N GLU A 108 -22.91 -22.35 -8.65
CA GLU A 108 -24.23 -22.24 -9.26
C GLU A 108 -25.29 -21.75 -8.28
N GLU A 109 -25.23 -22.22 -7.03
CA GLU A 109 -26.10 -21.77 -5.96
C GLU A 109 -25.79 -20.29 -5.63
N GLY A 110 -26.70 -19.40 -5.99
CA GLY A 110 -26.56 -17.95 -5.83
C GLY A 110 -25.78 -17.26 -6.96
N ASN A 111 -25.40 -17.95 -8.04
CA ASN A 111 -24.66 -17.39 -9.17
C ASN A 111 -23.42 -16.59 -8.71
N LEU A 112 -22.64 -17.20 -7.80
CA LEU A 112 -21.44 -16.57 -7.22
C LEU A 112 -20.20 -16.89 -8.06
N SER A 113 -19.38 -15.89 -8.28
CA SER A 113 -18.05 -16.01 -8.88
C SER A 113 -17.00 -15.57 -7.84
N ILE A 114 -16.01 -16.40 -7.59
CA ILE A 114 -14.92 -16.13 -6.65
C ILE A 114 -13.60 -16.27 -7.41
N TRP A 115 -12.80 -15.20 -7.40
CA TRP A 115 -11.49 -15.23 -8.05
C TRP A 115 -10.39 -15.58 -7.07
N HIS A 116 -9.59 -16.55 -7.45
CA HIS A 116 -8.45 -17.02 -6.71
C HIS A 116 -7.17 -16.74 -7.49
N LEU A 117 -6.11 -16.35 -6.80
CA LEU A 117 -4.77 -16.37 -7.40
C LEU A 117 -4.28 -17.80 -7.51
N HIS A 118 -3.56 -18.11 -8.59
CA HIS A 118 -2.90 -19.40 -8.75
C HIS A 118 -1.95 -19.67 -7.56
N PRO A 119 -1.99 -20.84 -6.93
CA PRO A 119 -1.19 -21.17 -5.75
C PRO A 119 0.32 -20.97 -5.94
N ASP A 120 0.84 -21.29 -7.14
CA ASP A 120 2.26 -21.07 -7.46
C ASP A 120 2.68 -19.61 -7.33
N LEU A 121 1.87 -18.67 -7.84
CA LEU A 121 2.12 -17.22 -7.69
C LEU A 121 2.14 -16.80 -6.22
N VAL A 122 1.15 -17.28 -5.44
CA VAL A 122 1.03 -16.96 -4.01
C VAL A 122 2.25 -17.46 -3.23
N VAL A 123 2.65 -18.72 -3.46
CA VAL A 123 3.78 -19.33 -2.76
C VAL A 123 5.11 -18.74 -3.20
N ALA A 124 5.31 -18.56 -4.50
CA ALA A 124 6.56 -18.03 -5.05
C ALA A 124 6.86 -16.63 -4.54
N LEU A 125 5.84 -15.77 -4.44
CA LEU A 125 5.99 -14.41 -3.92
C LEU A 125 5.83 -14.31 -2.40
N GLY A 126 5.50 -15.41 -1.70
CA GLY A 126 5.30 -15.43 -0.25
C GLY A 126 4.17 -14.48 0.18
N LEU A 127 3.03 -14.54 -0.50
CA LEU A 127 1.91 -13.64 -0.27
C LEU A 127 1.00 -14.11 0.87
N TYR A 128 0.52 -13.17 1.64
CA TYR A 128 -0.49 -13.35 2.68
C TYR A 128 -1.75 -12.55 2.33
N ARG A 129 -2.91 -13.21 2.32
CA ARG A 129 -4.18 -12.58 1.97
C ARG A 129 -4.87 -12.01 3.21
N GLU A 130 -5.30 -10.75 3.14
CA GLU A 130 -6.22 -10.11 4.08
C GLU A 130 -7.40 -9.49 3.29
N GLY A 131 -8.56 -10.07 3.42
CA GLY A 131 -9.73 -9.65 2.65
C GLY A 131 -9.46 -9.72 1.13
N ASP A 132 -9.55 -8.58 0.47
CA ASP A 132 -9.37 -8.45 -0.98
C ASP A 132 -7.96 -8.00 -1.39
N ARG A 133 -7.00 -8.12 -0.49
CA ARG A 133 -5.61 -7.71 -0.73
C ARG A 133 -4.64 -8.81 -0.37
N TRP A 134 -3.53 -8.87 -1.11
CA TRP A 134 -2.41 -9.75 -0.81
C TRP A 134 -1.17 -8.93 -0.54
N PHE A 135 -0.55 -9.22 0.58
CA PHE A 135 0.63 -8.54 1.09
C PHE A 135 1.84 -9.46 1.08
N ARG A 136 3.03 -8.88 0.94
CA ARG A 136 4.30 -9.57 1.16
C ARG A 136 4.88 -9.19 2.52
N PRO A 137 4.75 -10.04 3.57
CA PRO A 137 5.18 -9.70 4.93
C PRO A 137 6.68 -9.43 5.04
N VAL A 138 7.50 -10.19 4.29
CA VAL A 138 8.96 -10.06 4.32
C VAL A 138 9.49 -8.76 3.69
N GLU A 139 8.65 -8.01 2.99
CA GLU A 139 8.94 -6.67 2.44
C GLU A 139 8.09 -5.59 3.13
N GLY A 140 8.03 -5.61 4.46
CA GLY A 140 7.31 -4.58 5.22
C GLY A 140 5.80 -4.57 4.96
N TRP A 141 5.21 -5.72 4.65
CA TRP A 141 3.80 -5.85 4.31
C TRP A 141 3.41 -5.03 3.07
N ALA A 142 4.28 -5.00 2.06
CA ALA A 142 3.96 -4.37 0.80
C ALA A 142 2.69 -4.99 0.20
N GLU A 143 1.75 -4.15 -0.20
CA GLU A 143 0.57 -4.58 -0.96
C GLU A 143 1.01 -4.97 -2.37
N VAL A 144 0.75 -6.21 -2.77
CA VAL A 144 1.22 -6.79 -4.04
C VAL A 144 0.08 -7.02 -5.01
N VAL A 145 -1.05 -7.53 -4.52
CA VAL A 145 -2.24 -7.80 -5.34
C VAL A 145 -3.46 -7.23 -4.63
N ARG A 146 -4.41 -6.73 -5.40
CA ARG A 146 -5.70 -6.27 -4.92
C ARG A 146 -6.83 -6.73 -5.83
N LEU A 147 -7.95 -7.06 -5.22
CA LEU A 147 -9.19 -7.45 -5.85
C LEU A 147 -10.22 -6.36 -5.62
N HIS A 148 -10.90 -5.95 -6.68
CA HIS A 148 -11.97 -4.97 -6.65
C HIS A 148 -13.30 -5.66 -7.00
N HIS A 149 -14.34 -5.30 -6.27
CA HIS A 149 -15.70 -5.76 -6.49
C HIS A 149 -16.58 -4.64 -7.05
N GLY A 150 -17.58 -5.00 -7.82
CA GLY A 150 -18.64 -4.09 -8.21
C GLY A 150 -19.65 -3.87 -7.08
N ASP A 151 -20.60 -2.98 -7.30
CA ASP A 151 -21.69 -2.69 -6.34
C ASP A 151 -22.58 -3.91 -6.07
N ASP A 152 -22.58 -4.87 -6.99
CA ASP A 152 -23.27 -6.17 -6.86
C ASP A 152 -22.49 -7.20 -6.04
N GLY A 153 -21.31 -6.83 -5.50
CA GLY A 153 -20.44 -7.70 -4.74
C GLY A 153 -19.64 -8.71 -5.57
N ARG A 154 -19.77 -8.71 -6.90
CA ARG A 154 -19.00 -9.60 -7.77
C ARG A 154 -17.60 -9.08 -8.02
N PRO A 155 -16.58 -9.96 -8.18
CA PRO A 155 -15.25 -9.55 -8.55
C PRO A 155 -15.27 -8.89 -9.94
N ARG A 156 -14.58 -7.75 -10.07
CA ARG A 156 -14.52 -6.97 -11.32
C ARG A 156 -13.10 -6.82 -11.85
N LEU A 157 -12.13 -6.63 -10.98
CA LEU A 157 -10.74 -6.43 -11.34
C LEU A 157 -9.83 -7.06 -10.30
N ILE A 158 -8.87 -7.86 -10.72
CA ILE A 158 -7.74 -8.28 -9.90
C ILE A 158 -6.45 -7.86 -10.58
N GLU A 159 -5.63 -7.12 -9.87
CA GLU A 159 -4.41 -6.53 -10.40
C GLU A 159 -3.21 -6.75 -9.48
N ILE A 160 -2.04 -6.84 -10.08
CA ILE A 160 -0.75 -7.08 -9.41
C ILE A 160 0.23 -5.95 -9.69
N ARG A 161 1.09 -5.62 -8.74
CA ARG A 161 2.20 -4.71 -9.01
C ARG A 161 3.16 -5.27 -10.03
N SER A 162 3.48 -4.47 -11.04
CA SER A 162 4.33 -4.84 -12.18
C SER A 162 5.68 -5.43 -11.76
N GLU A 163 6.33 -4.85 -10.77
CA GLU A 163 7.65 -5.29 -10.29
C GLU A 163 7.63 -6.72 -9.70
N PHE A 164 6.57 -7.07 -8.95
CA PHE A 164 6.42 -8.41 -8.38
C PHE A 164 6.06 -9.46 -9.43
N LEU A 165 5.18 -9.07 -10.37
CA LEU A 165 4.84 -9.94 -11.49
C LEU A 165 6.07 -10.26 -12.35
N ARG A 166 6.87 -9.25 -12.69
CA ARG A 166 8.08 -9.43 -13.50
C ARG A 166 9.14 -10.30 -12.82
N ASP A 167 9.29 -10.19 -11.50
CA ASP A 167 10.16 -11.08 -10.71
C ASP A 167 9.67 -12.53 -10.74
N TYR A 168 8.36 -12.72 -10.57
CA TYR A 168 7.73 -14.03 -10.67
C TYR A 168 7.93 -14.68 -12.05
N LEU A 169 7.63 -13.92 -13.11
CA LEU A 169 7.80 -14.38 -14.51
C LEU A 169 9.26 -14.76 -14.80
N ALA A 170 10.22 -13.93 -14.36
CA ALA A 170 11.64 -14.21 -14.51
C ALA A 170 12.05 -15.50 -13.79
N ALA A 171 11.53 -15.72 -12.57
CA ALA A 171 11.83 -16.93 -11.80
C ALA A 171 11.29 -18.21 -12.45
N ARG A 172 10.17 -18.11 -13.15
CA ARG A 172 9.50 -19.23 -13.79
C ARG A 172 9.89 -19.42 -15.26
N GLY A 173 10.68 -18.51 -15.85
CA GLY A 173 11.00 -18.54 -17.28
C GLY A 173 9.76 -18.32 -18.15
N MET A 174 8.84 -17.48 -17.69
CA MET A 174 7.56 -17.20 -18.35
C MET A 174 7.44 -15.74 -18.78
N VAL A 175 6.47 -15.48 -19.64
CA VAL A 175 6.04 -14.14 -20.07
C VAL A 175 4.52 -14.06 -19.90
N LEU A 176 3.98 -12.90 -19.53
CA LEU A 176 2.52 -12.76 -19.43
C LEU A 176 1.94 -12.45 -20.81
N TYR A 177 1.10 -13.32 -21.31
CA TYR A 177 0.22 -13.09 -22.45
C TYR A 177 -1.06 -12.43 -21.97
N CYS A 178 -1.51 -11.38 -22.64
CA CYS A 178 -2.74 -10.68 -22.33
C CYS A 178 -3.59 -10.55 -23.58
N SER A 179 -4.88 -10.81 -23.45
CA SER A 179 -5.91 -10.44 -24.42
C SER A 179 -6.93 -9.55 -23.76
N SER A 180 -7.21 -8.40 -24.37
CA SER A 180 -8.15 -7.43 -23.83
C SER A 180 -9.17 -7.00 -24.89
N TYR A 181 -10.38 -6.70 -24.40
CA TYR A 181 -11.45 -6.09 -25.13
C TYR A 181 -11.94 -4.86 -24.39
N HIS A 182 -12.03 -3.75 -25.07
CA HIS A 182 -12.56 -2.50 -24.57
C HIS A 182 -13.68 -2.01 -25.47
N GLU A 183 -14.77 -1.54 -24.89
CA GLU A 183 -15.91 -1.03 -25.65
C GLU A 183 -16.41 0.27 -25.01
N ARG A 184 -16.86 1.18 -25.87
CA ARG A 184 -17.56 2.40 -25.51
C ARG A 184 -18.83 2.51 -26.33
N VAL A 185 -19.95 2.64 -25.64
CA VAL A 185 -21.28 2.72 -26.25
C VAL A 185 -21.93 4.02 -25.87
N MET A 186 -22.57 4.66 -26.82
CA MET A 186 -23.42 5.82 -26.62
C MET A 186 -24.74 5.63 -27.35
N VAL A 187 -25.85 5.91 -26.66
CA VAL A 187 -27.17 6.05 -27.28
C VAL A 187 -27.57 7.51 -27.18
N SER A 188 -27.99 8.09 -28.30
CA SER A 188 -28.30 9.52 -28.38
C SER A 188 -29.49 9.81 -29.32
N ALA A 189 -30.32 10.78 -28.95
CA ALA A 189 -31.42 11.23 -29.80
C ALA A 189 -30.94 11.95 -31.06
N ALA A 190 -29.79 12.65 -30.99
CA ALA A 190 -29.19 13.29 -32.13
C ALA A 190 -28.06 12.44 -32.72
N LYS A 191 -27.96 12.41 -34.04
CA LYS A 191 -26.87 11.76 -34.73
C LYS A 191 -25.53 12.39 -34.28
N PRO A 192 -24.46 11.56 -34.03
CA PRO A 192 -23.14 12.08 -33.68
C PRO A 192 -22.62 13.10 -34.70
N ALA A 193 -21.85 14.09 -34.23
CA ALA A 193 -21.27 15.13 -35.08
C ALA A 193 -20.15 14.64 -36.02
N PHE A 194 -19.81 13.36 -35.95
CA PHE A 194 -18.85 12.69 -36.83
C PHE A 194 -19.56 11.51 -37.53
N SER A 195 -18.93 10.98 -38.58
CA SER A 195 -19.46 9.83 -39.33
C SER A 195 -18.32 8.88 -39.70
N TRP A 196 -18.63 7.60 -39.66
CA TRP A 196 -17.84 6.56 -40.28
C TRP A 196 -18.48 6.06 -41.58
N PRO A 197 -17.79 5.28 -42.42
CA PRO A 197 -18.40 4.57 -43.55
C PRO A 197 -19.62 3.73 -43.08
N SER A 198 -20.54 3.43 -43.98
CA SER A 198 -21.78 2.71 -43.63
C SER A 198 -21.55 1.28 -43.10
N ASP A 199 -20.40 0.69 -43.43
CA ASP A 199 -19.92 -0.60 -42.94
C ASP A 199 -19.05 -0.47 -41.67
N GLY A 200 -18.95 0.75 -41.13
CA GLY A 200 -18.19 1.07 -39.90
C GLY A 200 -16.73 1.43 -40.18
N PHE A 201 -16.01 1.72 -39.13
CA PHE A 201 -14.58 1.97 -39.09
C PHE A 201 -13.87 0.68 -38.64
N LYS A 202 -12.82 0.29 -39.37
CA LYS A 202 -11.95 -0.82 -39.00
C LYS A 202 -10.51 -0.44 -39.23
N ALA A 203 -9.66 -0.67 -38.25
CA ALA A 203 -8.21 -0.45 -38.36
C ALA A 203 -7.44 -1.49 -37.53
N GLU A 204 -6.39 -2.03 -38.10
CA GLU A 204 -5.42 -2.87 -37.43
C GLU A 204 -4.11 -2.12 -37.29
N ILE A 205 -3.63 -1.91 -36.07
CA ILE A 205 -2.40 -1.17 -35.79
C ILE A 205 -1.55 -2.04 -34.84
N GLY A 206 -0.55 -2.70 -35.41
CA GLY A 206 0.25 -3.65 -34.63
C GLY A 206 -0.60 -4.83 -34.18
N ARG A 207 -0.85 -4.91 -32.87
CA ARG A 207 -1.66 -5.95 -32.22
C ARG A 207 -3.04 -5.44 -31.78
N ASP A 208 -3.39 -4.25 -32.16
CA ASP A 208 -4.67 -3.63 -31.88
C ASP A 208 -5.58 -3.76 -33.11
N ARG A 209 -6.80 -4.19 -32.85
CA ARG A 209 -7.89 -4.16 -33.82
C ARG A 209 -8.96 -3.21 -33.30
N HIS A 210 -9.12 -2.10 -33.99
CA HIS A 210 -10.13 -1.09 -33.68
C HIS A 210 -11.34 -1.25 -34.59
N GLU A 211 -12.52 -1.14 -34.03
CA GLU A 211 -13.77 -1.11 -34.78
C GLU A 211 -14.69 0.01 -34.25
N GLY A 212 -15.47 0.58 -35.12
CA GLY A 212 -16.48 1.56 -34.75
C GLY A 212 -17.65 1.55 -35.73
N ILE A 213 -18.85 1.70 -35.24
CA ILE A 213 -20.08 1.73 -36.03
C ILE A 213 -21.08 2.73 -35.44
N ILE A 214 -21.88 3.33 -36.33
CA ILE A 214 -23.03 4.14 -35.98
C ILE A 214 -24.22 3.52 -36.70
N THR A 215 -25.24 3.09 -35.94
CA THR A 215 -26.49 2.51 -36.46
C THR A 215 -27.65 3.19 -35.79
N ASP A 216 -28.86 2.94 -36.30
CA ASP A 216 -30.09 3.22 -35.57
C ASP A 216 -30.10 2.31 -34.34
N ALA A 217 -30.65 2.83 -33.23
CA ALA A 217 -30.76 2.05 -32.01
C ALA A 217 -31.85 0.97 -32.17
N ASP A 218 -31.66 -0.16 -31.45
CA ASP A 218 -32.60 -1.28 -31.42
C ASP A 218 -32.99 -1.61 -29.99
N TYR A 219 -34.02 -2.40 -29.82
CA TYR A 219 -34.52 -2.81 -28.50
C TYR A 219 -33.34 -3.25 -27.57
N PRO A 220 -33.27 -2.80 -26.31
CA PRO A 220 -34.33 -2.08 -25.56
C PRO A 220 -34.34 -0.55 -25.75
N ASP A 221 -33.47 0.02 -26.55
CA ASP A 221 -33.39 1.47 -26.79
C ASP A 221 -34.46 1.92 -27.78
N PRO A 222 -34.93 3.19 -27.72
CA PRO A 222 -35.87 3.72 -28.67
C PRO A 222 -35.34 3.72 -30.12
N SER A 223 -36.13 3.26 -31.08
CA SER A 223 -35.73 3.12 -32.50
C SER A 223 -35.53 4.46 -33.24
N ASP A 224 -35.87 5.58 -32.63
CA ASP A 224 -35.66 6.94 -33.14
C ASP A 224 -34.30 7.55 -32.66
N GLN A 225 -33.51 6.75 -32.00
CA GLN A 225 -32.19 7.15 -31.49
C GLN A 225 -31.06 6.51 -32.31
N PHE A 226 -29.84 6.99 -32.09
CA PHE A 226 -28.63 6.47 -32.70
C PHE A 226 -27.79 5.72 -31.68
N TRP A 227 -27.29 4.55 -32.08
CA TRP A 227 -26.36 3.74 -31.33
C TRP A 227 -24.95 3.90 -31.94
N THR A 228 -24.03 4.38 -31.12
CA THR A 228 -22.61 4.57 -31.50
C THR A 228 -21.76 3.66 -30.65
N ARG A 229 -20.98 2.81 -31.28
CA ARG A 229 -20.10 1.87 -30.62
C ARG A 229 -18.68 2.03 -31.14
N GLY A 230 -17.70 2.05 -30.23
CA GLY A 230 -16.30 1.83 -30.52
C GLY A 230 -15.79 0.63 -29.75
N ALA A 231 -14.95 -0.19 -30.38
CA ALA A 231 -14.37 -1.37 -29.76
C ALA A 231 -12.89 -1.49 -30.11
N LEU A 232 -12.13 -2.02 -29.17
CA LEU A 232 -10.73 -2.33 -29.31
C LEU A 232 -10.48 -3.75 -28.81
N TRP A 233 -9.92 -4.60 -29.65
CA TRP A 233 -9.29 -5.86 -29.26
C TRP A 233 -7.79 -5.66 -29.29
N ARG A 234 -7.11 -6.07 -28.22
CA ARG A 234 -5.66 -5.99 -28.09
C ARG A 234 -5.07 -7.28 -27.56
N THR A 235 -3.96 -7.72 -28.14
CA THR A 235 -3.10 -8.72 -27.52
C THR A 235 -1.74 -8.11 -27.22
N GLU A 236 -1.22 -8.35 -26.04
CA GLU A 236 0.06 -7.78 -25.63
C GLU A 236 0.85 -8.73 -24.72
N TRP A 237 2.12 -8.40 -24.50
CA TRP A 237 3.03 -9.15 -23.66
C TRP A 237 3.56 -8.26 -22.55
N VAL A 238 3.61 -8.79 -21.32
CA VAL A 238 4.38 -8.19 -20.25
C VAL A 238 5.63 -9.04 -20.05
N GLU A 239 6.78 -8.45 -20.35
CA GLU A 239 8.07 -9.14 -20.30
C GLU A 239 8.51 -9.40 -18.87
N PRO A 240 9.21 -10.52 -18.59
CA PRO A 240 9.80 -10.79 -17.29
C PRO A 240 10.86 -9.76 -16.93
N GLY A 241 11.19 -9.65 -15.65
CA GLY A 241 12.36 -8.93 -15.19
C GLY A 241 13.65 -9.61 -15.62
N LYS A 242 14.76 -8.88 -15.56
CA LYS A 242 16.10 -9.47 -15.79
C LYS A 242 16.56 -10.37 -14.66
N ILE A 243 16.08 -10.07 -13.45
CA ILE A 243 16.43 -10.73 -12.20
C ILE A 243 15.14 -11.08 -11.45
N SER A 244 15.23 -11.97 -10.49
CA SER A 244 14.11 -12.41 -9.65
C SER A 244 14.50 -12.36 -8.18
N THR A 245 14.86 -11.18 -7.70
CA THR A 245 15.35 -10.94 -6.31
C THR A 245 14.41 -11.47 -5.25
N ARG A 246 13.08 -11.43 -5.51
CA ARG A 246 12.05 -11.85 -4.54
C ARG A 246 11.78 -13.34 -4.54
N VAL A 247 12.03 -14.03 -5.63
CA VAL A 247 11.64 -15.45 -5.82
C VAL A 247 12.88 -16.35 -5.74
N ARG A 248 13.89 -16.07 -6.55
CA ARG A 248 15.11 -16.87 -6.62
C ARG A 248 16.24 -16.35 -5.74
N GLY A 249 16.15 -15.09 -5.32
CA GLY A 249 17.23 -14.42 -4.60
C GLY A 249 18.41 -14.04 -5.49
N ASP A 250 18.15 -13.82 -6.79
CA ASP A 250 19.16 -13.30 -7.70
C ASP A 250 19.65 -11.91 -7.24
N ASP A 251 20.88 -11.54 -7.57
CA ASP A 251 21.46 -10.27 -7.20
C ASP A 251 20.62 -9.08 -7.70
N ASP A 252 20.36 -8.13 -6.81
CA ASP A 252 19.69 -6.89 -7.15
C ASP A 252 20.70 -5.95 -7.83
N ALA A 253 20.50 -5.66 -9.11
CA ALA A 253 21.30 -4.69 -9.85
C ALA A 253 21.16 -3.25 -9.33
N HIS A 254 20.10 -2.97 -8.59
CA HIS A 254 19.81 -1.66 -8.00
C HIS A 254 20.18 -1.63 -6.52
N THR A 255 21.47 -1.65 -6.23
CA THR A 255 21.97 -1.48 -4.85
C THR A 255 21.82 -0.04 -4.41
N SER A 256 21.28 0.16 -3.20
CA SER A 256 21.28 1.47 -2.55
C SER A 256 22.70 1.96 -2.33
N THR A 257 22.94 3.26 -2.42
CA THR A 257 24.24 3.86 -2.12
C THR A 257 24.11 4.82 -0.94
N PHE A 258 25.16 4.84 -0.10
CA PHE A 258 25.19 5.64 1.12
C PHE A 258 26.42 6.57 1.10
N VAL A 259 26.23 7.82 1.52
CA VAL A 259 27.32 8.77 1.75
C VAL A 259 28.03 8.35 3.03
N LEU A 260 29.35 8.13 2.97
CA LEU A 260 30.18 7.72 4.10
C LEU A 260 30.99 8.87 4.68
N GLU A 261 31.52 9.73 3.84
CA GLU A 261 32.49 10.74 4.20
C GLU A 261 32.01 12.15 3.83
N ASN A 262 32.67 13.15 4.41
CA ASN A 262 32.34 14.57 4.18
C ASN A 262 32.62 15.05 2.76
N ASP A 263 33.46 14.35 2.02
CA ASP A 263 33.75 14.63 0.61
C ASP A 263 32.64 14.14 -0.35
N GLY A 264 31.59 13.51 0.19
CA GLY A 264 30.48 12.96 -0.58
C GLY A 264 30.75 11.58 -1.18
N SER A 265 31.86 10.94 -0.83
CA SER A 265 32.13 9.56 -1.27
C SER A 265 31.03 8.60 -0.83
N ARG A 266 30.63 7.69 -1.73
CA ARG A 266 29.51 6.78 -1.53
C ARG A 266 29.94 5.33 -1.62
N ALA A 267 29.32 4.48 -0.81
CA ALA A 267 29.45 3.03 -0.90
C ALA A 267 28.11 2.38 -1.26
N ALA A 268 28.17 1.28 -2.00
CA ALA A 268 27.00 0.44 -2.23
C ALA A 268 26.56 -0.25 -0.93
N GLY A 269 25.26 -0.45 -0.75
CA GLY A 269 24.72 -1.11 0.44
C GLY A 269 25.31 -2.51 0.66
N SER A 270 25.60 -3.24 -0.42
CA SER A 270 26.27 -4.55 -0.37
C SER A 270 27.72 -4.49 0.17
N ALA A 271 28.39 -3.36 0.04
CA ALA A 271 29.75 -3.18 0.56
C ALA A 271 29.80 -2.79 2.05
N LEU A 272 28.66 -2.47 2.65
CA LEU A 272 28.59 -1.99 4.03
C LEU A 272 28.74 -3.10 5.08
N ASP A 273 28.45 -4.38 4.77
CA ASP A 273 28.50 -5.47 5.76
C ASP A 273 29.89 -5.67 6.37
N GLY A 274 30.94 -5.33 5.64
CA GLY A 274 32.32 -5.33 6.15
C GLY A 274 32.84 -3.97 6.65
N ALA A 275 32.05 -2.91 6.56
CA ALA A 275 32.51 -1.55 6.83
C ALA A 275 32.52 -1.21 8.33
N MET A 276 33.64 -0.66 8.81
CA MET A 276 33.81 -0.18 10.19
C MET A 276 33.52 1.32 10.31
N SER A 277 32.61 1.84 9.47
CA SER A 277 32.27 3.26 9.40
C SER A 277 30.88 3.52 9.99
N TRP A 278 30.57 4.80 10.16
CA TRP A 278 29.28 5.26 10.67
C TRP A 278 28.49 5.95 9.56
N LEU A 279 27.19 5.72 9.55
CA LEU A 279 26.24 6.38 8.66
C LEU A 279 25.41 7.38 9.44
N TYR A 280 25.01 8.45 8.75
CA TYR A 280 24.22 9.54 9.33
C TYR A 280 22.94 9.72 8.55
N PHE A 281 21.84 9.94 9.29
CA PHE A 281 20.51 10.02 8.70
C PHE A 281 19.73 11.19 9.29
N ASP A 282 18.90 11.78 8.44
CA ASP A 282 17.91 12.75 8.85
C ASP A 282 16.87 12.08 9.77
N PRO A 283 16.44 12.72 10.88
CA PRO A 283 15.50 12.14 11.83
C PRO A 283 14.10 11.85 11.27
N THR A 284 13.72 12.41 10.11
CA THR A 284 12.47 12.07 9.41
C THR A 284 12.42 10.61 8.95
N LEU A 285 13.57 9.94 8.87
CA LEU A 285 13.70 8.50 8.70
C LEU A 285 12.79 7.71 9.67
N VAL A 286 12.72 8.13 10.93
CA VAL A 286 11.93 7.42 11.96
C VAL A 286 10.47 7.32 11.54
N THR A 287 9.89 8.42 11.07
CA THR A 287 8.51 8.44 10.61
C THR A 287 8.32 7.52 9.39
N THR A 288 9.29 7.48 8.49
CA THR A 288 9.26 6.61 7.32
C THR A 288 9.26 5.13 7.72
N LEU A 289 10.15 4.72 8.62
CA LEU A 289 10.23 3.33 9.07
C LEU A 289 9.03 2.89 9.91
N LEU A 290 8.51 3.77 10.77
CA LEU A 290 7.36 3.47 11.63
C LEU A 290 6.02 3.38 10.87
N ARG A 291 5.93 3.87 9.63
CA ARG A 291 4.75 3.67 8.77
C ARG A 291 4.57 2.23 8.31
N HIS A 292 5.64 1.44 8.32
CA HIS A 292 5.57 0.02 7.96
C HIS A 292 4.92 -0.79 9.09
N ARG A 293 4.12 -1.79 8.74
CA ARG A 293 3.36 -2.62 9.70
C ARG A 293 4.24 -3.33 10.75
N GLY A 294 5.49 -3.62 10.40
CA GLY A 294 6.49 -4.21 11.31
C GLY A 294 7.41 -3.17 11.94
N GLY A 295 7.19 -1.88 11.64
CA GLY A 295 8.04 -0.79 12.11
C GLY A 295 8.02 -0.63 13.62
N GLY A 296 9.17 -0.37 14.19
CA GLY A 296 9.32 -0.22 15.63
C GLY A 296 10.46 0.70 16.03
N LEU A 297 10.22 1.41 17.12
CA LEU A 297 11.20 2.24 17.82
C LEU A 297 11.23 1.78 19.27
N ARG A 298 12.41 1.41 19.76
CA ARG A 298 12.65 1.05 21.15
C ARG A 298 13.87 1.78 21.66
N TRP A 299 13.74 2.45 22.79
CA TRP A 299 14.84 3.15 23.45
C TRP A 299 15.61 2.23 24.40
N PHE A 300 16.94 2.36 24.41
CA PHE A 300 17.85 1.69 25.36
C PHE A 300 18.40 2.67 26.38
N SER A 301 18.59 3.93 25.96
CA SER A 301 19.10 5.01 26.78
C SER A 301 18.53 6.34 26.30
N ARG A 302 18.98 7.45 26.86
CA ARG A 302 18.55 8.79 26.44
C ARG A 302 18.87 9.09 24.97
N GLU A 303 20.00 8.57 24.45
CA GLU A 303 20.48 8.85 23.09
C GLU A 303 20.43 7.65 22.18
N THR A 304 20.25 6.42 22.71
CA THR A 304 20.35 5.20 21.91
C THR A 304 19.08 4.37 21.92
N GLY A 305 18.90 3.56 20.90
CA GLY A 305 17.74 2.68 20.77
C GLY A 305 17.87 1.72 19.58
N ALA A 306 16.78 1.03 19.27
CA ALA A 306 16.65 0.23 18.07
C ALA A 306 15.51 0.77 17.21
N LEU A 307 15.74 0.87 15.91
CA LEU A 307 14.82 1.41 14.92
C LEU A 307 14.83 0.56 13.64
N GLY A 308 13.68 0.22 13.10
CA GLY A 308 13.57 -0.52 11.85
C GLY A 308 12.17 -0.52 11.27
N ALA A 309 12.05 -0.91 10.01
CA ALA A 309 10.76 -1.13 9.34
C ALA A 309 10.19 -2.55 9.62
N THR A 310 11.00 -3.41 10.24
CA THR A 310 10.64 -4.78 10.65
C THR A 310 10.89 -4.96 12.15
N ARG A 311 10.61 -6.16 12.66
CA ARG A 311 10.93 -6.52 14.07
C ARG A 311 12.45 -6.48 14.37
N HIS A 312 13.29 -6.52 13.35
CA HIS A 312 14.74 -6.43 13.48
C HIS A 312 15.16 -4.96 13.40
N GLY A 313 15.26 -4.33 14.57
CA GLY A 313 15.69 -2.94 14.65
C GLY A 313 17.21 -2.82 14.57
N VAL A 314 17.69 -1.82 13.83
CA VAL A 314 19.09 -1.38 13.80
C VAL A 314 19.40 -0.56 15.04
N HIS A 315 20.52 -0.81 15.69
CA HIS A 315 20.98 -0.02 16.85
C HIS A 315 21.40 1.37 16.39
N PHE A 316 20.73 2.39 16.88
CA PHE A 316 21.00 3.78 16.53
C PHE A 316 21.40 4.63 17.73
N GLY A 317 22.04 5.77 17.46
CA GLY A 317 22.23 6.83 18.42
C GLY A 317 21.83 8.19 17.85
N VAL A 318 21.42 9.09 18.71
CA VAL A 318 21.11 10.50 18.36
C VAL A 318 22.32 11.35 18.73
N ASN A 319 22.91 12.03 17.76
CA ASN A 319 24.07 12.89 18.01
C ASN A 319 23.65 14.30 18.48
N ARG A 320 24.64 15.15 18.76
CA ARG A 320 24.41 16.52 19.25
C ARG A 320 23.64 17.45 18.30
N LEU A 321 23.58 17.11 17.01
CA LEU A 321 22.82 17.84 16.00
C LEU A 321 21.42 17.25 15.76
N GLY A 322 21.05 16.18 16.49
CA GLY A 322 19.78 15.48 16.30
C GLY A 322 19.80 14.47 15.15
N LEU A 323 20.92 14.29 14.45
CA LEU A 323 21.05 13.25 13.41
C LEU A 323 21.07 11.86 14.03
N ILE A 324 20.47 10.92 13.32
CA ILE A 324 20.52 9.50 13.66
C ILE A 324 21.83 8.94 13.14
N THR A 325 22.60 8.31 14.02
CA THR A 325 23.86 7.65 13.69
C THR A 325 23.73 6.15 13.88
N VAL A 326 24.24 5.36 12.92
CA VAL A 326 24.22 3.89 12.99
C VAL A 326 25.52 3.31 12.49
N PHE A 327 25.83 2.09 12.88
CA PHE A 327 27.01 1.38 12.39
C PHE A 327 26.73 0.84 10.99
N ALA A 328 27.60 1.14 10.02
CA ALA A 328 27.35 0.88 8.60
C ALA A 328 27.03 -0.59 8.30
N LYS A 329 27.74 -1.51 8.99
CA LYS A 329 27.53 -2.94 8.80
C LYS A 329 26.12 -3.41 9.17
N ASP A 330 25.45 -2.75 10.10
CA ASP A 330 24.10 -3.11 10.49
C ASP A 330 23.09 -2.78 9.38
N ILE A 331 23.37 -1.70 8.63
CA ILE A 331 22.61 -1.36 7.40
C ILE A 331 22.94 -2.33 6.27
N GLY A 332 24.20 -2.72 6.10
CA GLY A 332 24.64 -3.68 5.08
C GLY A 332 23.93 -5.05 5.17
N ARG A 333 23.47 -5.44 6.36
CA ARG A 333 22.76 -6.69 6.62
C ARG A 333 21.25 -6.64 6.39
N LEU A 334 20.69 -5.45 6.18
CA LEU A 334 19.27 -5.29 5.89
C LEU A 334 18.96 -5.81 4.47
N ALA A 335 17.73 -6.23 4.28
CA ALA A 335 17.22 -6.53 2.94
C ALA A 335 17.27 -5.27 2.04
N SER A 336 17.47 -5.45 0.73
CA SER A 336 17.60 -4.34 -0.23
C SER A 336 16.48 -3.32 -0.18
N TRP A 337 15.24 -3.78 0.05
CA TRP A 337 14.10 -2.87 0.15
C TRP A 337 14.17 -1.99 1.41
N GLU A 338 14.66 -2.51 2.53
CA GLU A 338 14.83 -1.74 3.76
C GLU A 338 16.02 -0.79 3.64
N GLN A 339 17.13 -1.23 3.02
CA GLN A 339 18.24 -0.34 2.70
C GLN A 339 17.82 0.86 1.86
N ARG A 340 16.87 0.69 0.92
CA ARG A 340 16.33 1.82 0.13
C ARG A 340 15.64 2.86 1.00
N LEU A 341 14.90 2.44 2.03
CA LEU A 341 14.26 3.38 2.99
C LEU A 341 15.33 4.18 3.75
N TRP A 342 16.35 3.50 4.24
CA TRP A 342 17.47 4.16 4.93
C TRP A 342 18.24 5.09 4.00
N ALA A 343 18.56 4.67 2.78
CA ALA A 343 19.30 5.46 1.80
C ALA A 343 18.61 6.77 1.41
N ALA A 344 17.27 6.78 1.39
CA ALA A 344 16.49 7.99 1.09
C ALA A 344 16.68 9.11 2.13
N HIS A 345 17.12 8.79 3.35
CA HIS A 345 17.34 9.75 4.43
C HIS A 345 18.82 9.87 4.83
N ASN A 346 19.73 9.23 4.09
CA ASN A 346 21.18 9.31 4.37
C ASN A 346 21.72 10.70 4.05
N VAL A 347 22.45 11.27 5.00
CA VAL A 347 23.05 12.60 4.90
C VAL A 347 24.55 12.52 5.09
N THR A 348 25.25 13.59 4.70
CA THR A 348 26.68 13.76 4.94
C THR A 348 26.98 13.72 6.45
N PRO A 349 28.04 13.05 6.88
CA PRO A 349 28.47 13.01 8.28
C PRO A 349 28.63 14.41 8.89
N ASP A 350 27.95 14.67 10.01
CA ASP A 350 28.11 15.88 10.80
C ASP A 350 27.79 15.63 12.27
N GLY A 351 28.36 16.44 13.16
CA GLY A 351 28.09 16.41 14.59
C GLY A 351 28.73 15.25 15.37
N GLY A 352 29.46 14.38 14.69
CA GLY A 352 30.06 13.17 15.26
C GLY A 352 29.02 12.09 15.61
N VAL A 353 29.48 10.95 16.11
CA VAL A 353 28.63 9.84 16.56
C VAL A 353 28.12 10.13 17.97
N SER A 354 26.91 9.66 18.33
CA SER A 354 26.45 9.68 19.71
C SER A 354 27.46 9.00 20.64
N LYS A 355 27.79 9.67 21.75
CA LYS A 355 28.75 9.14 22.72
C LYS A 355 28.29 7.83 23.34
N GLU A 356 27.00 7.74 23.66
CA GLU A 356 26.41 6.52 24.24
C GLU A 356 26.41 5.36 23.22
N LEU A 357 26.13 5.64 21.94
CA LEU A 357 26.20 4.61 20.90
C LEU A 357 27.64 4.14 20.70
N PHE A 358 28.61 5.07 20.63
CA PHE A 358 30.02 4.73 20.46
C PHE A 358 30.53 3.85 21.62
N ALA A 359 30.25 4.25 22.86
CA ALA A 359 30.61 3.48 24.05
C ALA A 359 29.99 2.09 24.06
N ALA A 360 28.68 1.99 23.67
CA ALA A 360 27.99 0.69 23.61
C ALA A 360 28.53 -0.24 22.53
N GLN A 361 28.82 0.28 21.32
CA GLN A 361 29.23 -0.52 20.16
C GLN A 361 30.75 -0.83 20.14
N MET A 362 31.56 0.11 20.57
CA MET A 362 33.03 0.00 20.45
C MET A 362 33.70 -0.36 21.76
N GLU A 363 33.13 -0.01 22.91
CA GLU A 363 33.73 -0.19 24.24
C GLU A 363 32.96 -1.18 25.12
N ALA A 364 31.87 -1.74 24.60
CA ALA A 364 30.95 -2.62 25.36
C ALA A 364 30.43 -2.01 26.68
N GLN A 365 30.32 -0.68 26.74
CA GLN A 365 29.85 0.06 27.90
C GLN A 365 28.38 0.53 27.68
N PRO A 366 27.37 -0.10 28.31
CA PRO A 366 26.00 0.36 28.20
C PRO A 366 25.82 1.71 28.92
N ALA A 367 25.01 2.59 28.33
CA ALA A 367 24.68 3.86 28.97
C ALA A 367 23.79 3.66 30.20
N ALA A 368 24.01 4.50 31.22
CA ALA A 368 23.20 4.52 32.44
C ALA A 368 22.02 5.53 32.39
N THR A 369 21.80 6.16 31.25
CA THR A 369 20.72 7.16 31.07
C THR A 369 19.42 6.48 30.61
N VAL A 370 18.29 7.17 30.78
CA VAL A 370 16.96 6.69 30.41
C VAL A 370 16.28 7.69 29.49
N ALA A 371 15.63 7.21 28.44
CA ALA A 371 14.85 8.04 27.53
C ALA A 371 13.50 8.40 28.17
N PRO A 372 13.07 9.67 28.15
CA PRO A 372 11.76 10.07 28.65
C PRO A 372 10.59 9.30 28.01
N GLU A 373 10.74 8.96 26.73
CA GLU A 373 9.73 8.21 25.99
C GLU A 373 9.49 6.80 26.56
N SER A 374 10.53 6.13 27.04
CA SER A 374 10.40 4.80 27.63
C SER A 374 9.73 4.81 28.99
N GLU A 375 9.77 5.94 29.71
CA GLU A 375 9.18 6.09 31.04
C GLU A 375 7.75 6.65 31.01
N LEU A 376 7.31 7.16 29.84
CA LEU A 376 6.01 7.85 29.76
C LEU A 376 4.84 6.95 30.18
N SER A 377 4.83 5.69 29.75
CA SER A 377 3.77 4.74 30.12
C SER A 377 3.75 4.45 31.62
N SER A 378 4.91 4.10 32.19
CA SER A 378 5.01 3.79 33.63
C SER A 378 4.71 5.01 34.47
N ALA A 379 5.11 6.20 34.08
CA ALA A 379 4.80 7.44 34.79
C ALA A 379 3.29 7.74 34.80
N LEU A 380 2.58 7.47 33.70
CA LEU A 380 1.12 7.61 33.65
C LEU A 380 0.43 6.59 34.56
N ASP A 381 0.88 5.34 34.54
CA ASP A 381 0.35 4.27 35.42
C ASP A 381 0.62 4.56 36.87
N ASP A 382 1.81 5.04 37.22
CA ASP A 382 2.17 5.38 38.59
C ASP A 382 1.37 6.59 39.12
N LEU A 383 1.11 7.58 38.23
CA LEU A 383 0.23 8.70 38.57
C LEU A 383 -1.19 8.23 38.88
N ASP A 384 -1.72 7.33 38.04
CA ASP A 384 -3.08 6.79 38.22
C ASP A 384 -3.18 5.94 39.49
N LYS A 385 -2.20 5.07 39.75
CA LYS A 385 -2.10 4.28 40.99
C LYS A 385 -2.00 5.15 42.22
N ALA A 386 -1.16 6.19 42.19
CA ALA A 386 -1.00 7.11 43.31
C ALA A 386 -2.30 7.87 43.61
N PHE A 387 -3.03 8.31 42.59
CA PHE A 387 -4.32 8.94 42.72
C PHE A 387 -5.36 7.95 43.29
N SER A 388 -5.44 6.74 42.72
CA SER A 388 -6.38 5.70 43.16
C SER A 388 -6.15 5.27 44.59
N ALA A 389 -4.92 5.09 45.01
CA ALA A 389 -4.57 4.74 46.40
C ALA A 389 -4.99 5.81 47.40
N LYS A 390 -4.96 7.08 47.01
CA LYS A 390 -5.29 8.21 47.88
C LYS A 390 -6.77 8.57 47.88
N HIS A 391 -7.47 8.38 46.77
CA HIS A 391 -8.81 8.93 46.56
C HIS A 391 -9.87 7.86 46.16
N GLY A 392 -9.48 6.62 45.95
CA GLY A 392 -10.42 5.49 45.75
C GLY A 392 -11.00 5.34 44.34
N GLY A 393 -10.43 6.06 43.34
CA GLY A 393 -10.88 5.95 41.94
C GLY A 393 -9.76 6.26 40.99
N ALA A 394 -9.85 5.81 39.72
CA ALA A 394 -8.87 6.07 38.68
C ALA A 394 -8.92 7.54 38.25
N LEU A 395 -7.75 8.17 38.05
CA LEU A 395 -7.61 9.52 37.51
C LEU A 395 -7.74 9.52 35.97
N LEU A 396 -7.22 8.46 35.31
CA LEU A 396 -7.15 8.36 33.89
C LEU A 396 -8.18 7.33 33.37
N ARG A 397 -9.00 7.75 32.43
CA ARG A 397 -9.91 6.85 31.72
C ARG A 397 -9.10 5.93 30.80
N ASP A 398 -9.48 4.68 30.74
CA ASP A 398 -8.92 3.75 29.75
C ASP A 398 -9.40 4.11 28.35
N HIS A 399 -8.53 3.92 27.36
CA HIS A 399 -8.83 4.19 25.95
C HIS A 399 -8.03 3.23 25.07
N GLU A 400 -8.71 2.54 24.16
CA GLU A 400 -8.12 1.52 23.27
C GLU A 400 -6.96 2.03 22.40
N THR A 401 -6.86 3.35 22.16
CA THR A 401 -5.79 3.96 21.33
C THR A 401 -4.53 4.32 22.12
N VAL A 402 -4.47 4.09 23.43
CA VAL A 402 -3.31 4.51 24.27
C VAL A 402 -2.00 3.90 23.79
N ALA A 403 -1.98 2.60 23.49
CA ALA A 403 -0.79 1.92 23.01
C ALA A 403 -0.27 2.53 21.69
N SER A 404 -1.16 2.86 20.77
CA SER A 404 -0.80 3.48 19.49
C SER A 404 -0.34 4.93 19.64
N LEU A 405 -0.88 5.68 20.60
CA LEU A 405 -0.46 7.04 20.94
C LEU A 405 0.94 7.04 21.56
N LEU A 406 1.23 6.11 22.48
CA LEU A 406 2.54 5.97 23.11
C LEU A 406 3.64 5.66 22.08
N LEU A 407 3.37 4.82 21.09
CA LEU A 407 4.29 4.50 20.01
C LEU A 407 4.64 5.72 19.14
N ARG A 408 3.69 6.64 18.96
CA ARG A 408 3.86 7.85 18.14
C ARG A 408 4.40 9.03 18.94
N ALA A 409 4.24 9.06 20.25
CA ALA A 409 4.68 10.14 21.12
C ALA A 409 6.21 10.08 21.34
N HIS A 410 7.00 10.42 20.33
CA HIS A 410 8.47 10.43 20.41
C HIS A 410 9.06 11.72 19.83
N ARG A 411 10.25 12.10 20.30
CA ARG A 411 10.94 13.37 19.97
C ARG A 411 11.16 13.60 18.47
N PHE A 412 11.30 12.55 17.67
CA PHE A 412 11.54 12.66 16.23
C PHE A 412 10.34 13.23 15.46
N GLN A 413 9.13 13.13 16.00
CA GLN A 413 7.99 13.84 15.40
C GLN A 413 8.18 15.36 15.40
N ALA A 414 8.90 15.88 16.38
CA ALA A 414 9.15 17.32 16.51
C ALA A 414 10.27 17.84 15.58
N ALA A 415 10.83 17.01 14.69
CA ALA A 415 11.83 17.41 13.71
C ALA A 415 11.29 18.49 12.75
N GLU A 416 9.99 18.46 12.46
CA GLU A 416 9.29 19.43 11.62
C GLU A 416 8.16 20.13 12.39
N ARG A 417 7.77 21.32 11.94
CA ARG A 417 6.71 22.13 12.58
C ARG A 417 5.37 21.37 12.69
N ASP A 418 4.95 20.73 11.60
CA ASP A 418 3.67 20.04 11.57
C ASP A 418 3.71 18.78 12.46
N GLY A 419 4.83 18.08 12.49
CA GLY A 419 5.08 16.97 13.40
C GLY A 419 5.09 17.40 14.87
N LEU A 420 5.63 18.58 15.20
CA LEU A 420 5.56 19.14 16.56
C LEU A 420 4.11 19.44 16.98
N LEU A 421 3.30 19.96 16.07
CA LEU A 421 1.88 20.21 16.35
C LEU A 421 1.12 18.90 16.56
N GLU A 422 1.39 17.87 15.77
CA GLU A 422 0.80 16.53 15.94
C GLU A 422 1.25 15.89 17.25
N LEU A 423 2.53 15.96 17.59
CA LEU A 423 3.05 15.48 18.88
C LEU A 423 2.33 16.17 20.05
N SER A 424 2.16 17.50 19.98
CA SER A 424 1.46 18.27 21.01
C SER A 424 0.00 17.83 21.17
N LYS A 425 -0.66 17.52 20.07
CA LYS A 425 -2.04 17.00 20.07
C LYS A 425 -2.11 15.58 20.63
N GLU A 426 -1.19 14.70 20.25
CA GLU A 426 -1.12 13.33 20.77
C GLU A 426 -0.83 13.30 22.27
N VAL A 427 0.12 14.10 22.75
CA VAL A 427 0.39 14.26 24.19
C VAL A 427 -0.84 14.82 24.92
N THR A 428 -1.56 15.77 24.31
CA THR A 428 -2.81 16.29 24.88
C THR A 428 -3.87 15.19 25.04
N ARG A 429 -4.04 14.36 24.02
CA ARG A 429 -4.94 13.19 24.08
C ARG A 429 -4.52 12.19 25.13
N LEU A 430 -3.24 11.87 25.17
CA LEU A 430 -2.68 10.91 26.12
C LEU A 430 -2.84 11.33 27.57
N PHE A 431 -2.78 12.61 27.84
CA PHE A 431 -2.75 13.16 29.19
C PHE A 431 -4.05 13.87 29.57
N ILE A 432 -4.44 14.91 28.81
CA ILE A 432 -5.51 15.82 29.20
C ILE A 432 -6.90 15.25 28.91
N GLU A 433 -7.09 14.61 27.75
CA GLU A 433 -8.39 14.07 27.37
C GLU A 433 -8.75 12.79 28.15
N ARG A 434 -7.77 12.07 28.66
CA ARG A 434 -7.99 10.88 29.50
C ARG A 434 -8.36 11.21 30.95
N ILE A 435 -8.17 12.43 31.41
CA ILE A 435 -8.51 12.79 32.79
C ILE A 435 -9.99 12.55 33.06
N ASP A 436 -10.27 11.77 34.09
CA ASP A 436 -11.62 11.61 34.60
C ASP A 436 -11.99 12.80 35.50
N VAL A 437 -12.75 13.73 34.95
CA VAL A 437 -13.19 14.92 35.64
C VAL A 437 -14.13 14.56 36.80
N ASP A 438 -14.93 13.49 36.69
CA ASP A 438 -15.85 13.07 37.76
C ASP A 438 -15.10 12.50 38.93
N ALA A 439 -14.04 11.72 38.72
CA ALA A 439 -13.15 11.26 39.77
C ALA A 439 -12.52 12.43 40.51
N ILE A 440 -12.10 13.48 39.82
CA ILE A 440 -11.57 14.69 40.47
C ILE A 440 -12.67 15.42 41.24
N LEU A 441 -13.87 15.57 40.69
CA LEU A 441 -15.00 16.23 41.37
C LEU A 441 -15.46 15.47 42.61
N ALA A 442 -15.34 14.16 42.66
CA ALA A 442 -15.57 13.35 43.83
C ALA A 442 -14.63 13.74 45.01
N VAL A 443 -13.41 14.18 44.70
CA VAL A 443 -12.40 14.61 45.67
C VAL A 443 -12.60 16.07 46.11
N ILE A 444 -12.84 16.97 45.15
CA ILE A 444 -12.87 18.43 45.40
C ILE A 444 -14.26 19.00 45.64
N GLY A 445 -15.31 18.18 45.48
CA GLY A 445 -16.72 18.58 45.56
C GLY A 445 -17.30 18.98 44.19
N ALA A 446 -18.60 18.75 44.03
CA ALA A 446 -19.34 19.13 42.83
C ALA A 446 -19.41 20.66 42.68
N PRO A 447 -19.48 21.17 41.42
CA PRO A 447 -19.70 22.60 41.18
C PRO A 447 -21.03 23.08 41.79
N LYS A 448 -21.10 24.33 42.12
CA LYS A 448 -22.34 24.93 42.69
C LYS A 448 -23.49 24.76 41.68
N LYS A 449 -24.70 24.66 42.24
CA LYS A 449 -25.90 24.54 41.41
C LYS A 449 -26.01 25.73 40.43
N GLY A 450 -25.96 25.47 39.13
CA GLY A 450 -25.96 26.48 38.06
C GLY A 450 -24.60 26.71 37.39
N ASP A 451 -23.48 26.27 37.97
CA ASP A 451 -22.17 26.36 37.38
C ASP A 451 -21.96 25.25 36.33
N LYS A 452 -21.24 25.56 35.23
CA LYS A 452 -20.85 24.56 34.25
C LYS A 452 -19.78 23.63 34.82
N LYS A 453 -19.88 22.35 34.49
CA LYS A 453 -18.86 21.33 34.81
C LYS A 453 -17.49 21.81 34.26
N PRO A 454 -16.43 21.80 35.09
CA PRO A 454 -15.10 22.23 34.63
C PRO A 454 -14.54 21.24 33.61
N GLY A 455 -13.76 21.73 32.66
CA GLY A 455 -12.94 20.86 31.80
C GLY A 455 -11.72 20.30 32.57
N SER A 456 -11.04 19.31 31.99
CA SER A 456 -9.94 18.55 32.61
C SER A 456 -8.86 19.44 33.23
N LEU A 457 -8.35 20.43 32.53
CA LEU A 457 -7.31 21.34 33.05
C LEU A 457 -7.79 22.18 34.23
N LYS A 458 -9.05 22.65 34.23
CA LYS A 458 -9.62 23.42 35.32
C LYS A 458 -9.87 22.54 36.54
N ALA A 459 -10.29 21.31 36.34
CA ALA A 459 -10.47 20.33 37.41
C ALA A 459 -9.13 20.00 38.09
N LEU A 460 -8.09 19.70 37.31
CA LEU A 460 -6.72 19.49 37.80
C LEU A 460 -6.18 20.68 38.59
N LYS A 461 -6.34 21.90 38.05
CA LYS A 461 -5.92 23.13 38.74
C LYS A 461 -6.61 23.27 40.10
N ASN A 462 -7.89 22.94 40.19
CA ASN A 462 -8.64 23.00 41.44
C ASN A 462 -8.18 21.92 42.41
N LEU A 463 -7.94 20.69 41.94
CA LEU A 463 -7.38 19.60 42.74
C LEU A 463 -6.02 20.01 43.33
N TRP A 464 -5.11 20.53 42.49
CA TRP A 464 -3.79 20.98 42.91
C TRP A 464 -3.86 22.07 44.01
N ARG A 465 -4.79 23.05 43.87
CA ARG A 465 -4.99 24.11 44.85
C ARG A 465 -5.39 23.58 46.24
N ILE A 466 -6.12 22.46 46.28
CA ILE A 466 -6.58 21.87 47.54
C ILE A 466 -5.50 20.95 48.12
N THR A 467 -4.74 20.25 47.28
CA THR A 467 -3.79 19.22 47.73
C THR A 467 -2.37 19.74 47.92
N ALA A 468 -1.99 20.90 47.30
CA ALA A 468 -0.65 21.46 47.44
C ALA A 468 -0.38 21.99 48.86
N PRO A 469 0.81 21.74 49.41
CA PRO A 469 1.21 22.27 50.70
C PRO A 469 1.10 23.80 50.76
N ILE A 470 0.69 24.35 51.89
CA ILE A 470 0.46 25.78 52.09
C ILE A 470 1.68 26.65 51.75
N ALA A 471 2.89 26.15 51.97
CA ALA A 471 4.16 26.83 51.66
C ALA A 471 4.39 27.16 50.17
N ARG A 472 3.71 26.48 49.21
CA ARG A 472 3.77 26.76 47.76
C ARG A 472 2.61 27.60 47.24
N ARG A 473 1.68 28.02 48.08
CA ARG A 473 0.54 28.89 47.73
C ARG A 473 0.87 30.37 47.72
N ALA A 474 2.04 30.74 48.24
CA ALA A 474 2.47 32.12 48.44
C ALA A 474 3.44 32.64 47.32
N GLN A 475 3.72 31.84 46.31
CA GLN A 475 4.42 32.23 45.06
C GLN A 475 3.43 32.11 43.89
#